data_4b52bae32f74a92ab4f9720ccf2ae4ec
#
_entry.id   4b52bae32f74a92ab4f9720ccf2ae4ec
#
_cell.length_a   1.000
_cell.length_b   1.000
_cell.length_c   1.000
_cell.angle_alpha   90.00
_cell.angle_beta   90.00
_cell.angle_gamma   90.00
#
_symmetry.space_group_name_H-M   'P 1'
#
loop_
_entity.id
_entity.type
_entity.pdbx_description
1 polymer ?
#
loop_
_entity_poly.entity_id
_entity_poly.type
_entity_poly.pdbx_seq_one_letter_code
_entity_poly.pdbx_strand_id
1 'polypeptide(L)'
;MLSSSLVSQRLRAWIVEFMQFGAVGASAFVIDAGLFNVFQYAPMPLGFLSGHPNSANVLAATIATIYSWIANRLWTYRGRTQENVVREGTLFVIANILGLFVTQACLLFTHHVLNINTQLGDNIAAYVVGFALSTACRFLFYHFVVFTGTSQGEESKS
;
A
#
# COMPACT_ATOMS: atom_id res chain seq x y z
N MET A 1 24.29 -28.06 -3.62
CA MET A 1 24.09 -27.21 -4.80
C MET A 1 22.61 -26.91 -5.09
N LEU A 2 21.69 -27.84 -4.86
CA LEU A 2 20.25 -27.59 -5.08
C LEU A 2 19.61 -26.54 -4.14
N SER A 3 20.15 -26.34 -2.92
CA SER A 3 19.58 -25.38 -1.95
C SER A 3 19.84 -23.92 -2.30
N SER A 4 21.00 -23.61 -2.88
CA SER A 4 21.38 -22.22 -3.25
C SER A 4 20.56 -21.69 -4.45
N SER A 5 20.23 -22.54 -5.41
CA SER A 5 19.39 -22.16 -6.55
C SER A 5 17.93 -21.90 -6.13
N LEU A 6 17.39 -22.71 -5.21
CA LEU A 6 16.02 -22.52 -4.68
C LEU A 6 15.91 -21.24 -3.82
N VAL A 7 16.91 -20.97 -3.00
CA VAL A 7 16.97 -19.72 -2.22
C VAL A 7 17.05 -18.49 -3.14
N SER A 8 17.89 -18.55 -4.17
CA SER A 8 18.02 -17.50 -5.16
C SER A 8 16.70 -17.26 -5.93
N GLN A 9 15.98 -18.30 -6.31
CA GLN A 9 14.69 -18.20 -6.99
C GLN A 9 13.60 -17.58 -6.08
N ARG A 10 13.55 -18.01 -4.82
CA ARG A 10 12.61 -17.43 -3.83
C ARG A 10 12.90 -15.97 -3.57
N LEU A 11 14.16 -15.61 -3.37
CA LEU A 11 14.57 -14.21 -3.16
C LEU A 11 14.21 -13.34 -4.37
N ARG A 12 14.45 -13.83 -5.59
CA ARG A 12 14.07 -13.12 -6.81
C ARG A 12 12.56 -12.92 -6.91
N ALA A 13 11.76 -13.94 -6.60
CA ALA A 13 10.32 -13.84 -6.59
C ALA A 13 9.82 -12.77 -5.60
N TRP A 14 10.38 -12.72 -4.40
CA TRP A 14 10.08 -11.70 -3.39
C TRP A 14 10.45 -10.28 -3.85
N ILE A 15 11.61 -10.12 -4.47
CA ILE A 15 12.04 -8.82 -5.01
C ILE A 15 11.07 -8.34 -6.09
N VAL A 16 10.69 -9.22 -7.03
CA VAL A 16 9.75 -8.88 -8.10
C VAL A 16 8.38 -8.51 -7.52
N GLU A 17 7.87 -9.28 -6.55
CA GLU A 17 6.61 -9.02 -5.88
C GLU A 17 6.64 -7.67 -5.14
N PHE A 18 7.74 -7.36 -4.43
CA PHE A 18 7.93 -6.08 -3.77
C PHE A 18 7.97 -4.91 -4.76
N MET A 19 8.65 -5.08 -5.89
CA MET A 19 8.70 -4.05 -6.94
C MET A 19 7.33 -3.82 -7.58
N GLN A 20 6.58 -4.87 -7.86
CA GLN A 20 5.21 -4.78 -8.37
C GLN A 20 4.29 -4.07 -7.37
N PHE A 21 4.38 -4.44 -6.10
CA PHE A 21 3.65 -3.78 -5.02
C PHE A 21 3.99 -2.28 -4.93
N GLY A 22 5.27 -1.94 -5.02
CA GLY A 22 5.74 -0.55 -5.03
C GLY A 22 5.23 0.23 -6.24
N ALA A 23 5.23 -0.38 -7.43
CA ALA A 23 4.69 0.24 -8.64
C ALA A 23 3.18 0.50 -8.54
N VAL A 24 2.41 -0.44 -7.99
CA VAL A 24 0.98 -0.24 -7.71
C VAL A 24 0.78 0.88 -6.71
N GLY A 25 1.57 0.92 -5.62
CA GLY A 25 1.52 1.99 -4.63
C GLY A 25 1.82 3.37 -5.22
N ALA A 26 2.84 3.48 -6.06
CA ALA A 26 3.18 4.72 -6.75
C ALA A 26 2.06 5.17 -7.70
N SER A 27 1.47 4.27 -8.47
CA SER A 27 0.34 4.58 -9.36
C SER A 27 -0.91 4.99 -8.56
N ALA A 28 -1.19 4.33 -7.45
CA ALA A 28 -2.29 4.71 -6.56
C ALA A 28 -2.10 6.11 -5.96
N PHE A 29 -0.87 6.48 -5.60
CA PHE A 29 -0.54 7.83 -5.15
C PHE A 29 -0.81 8.89 -6.23
N VAL A 30 -0.43 8.62 -7.47
CA VAL A 30 -0.71 9.53 -8.61
C VAL A 30 -2.22 9.68 -8.82
N ILE A 31 -2.98 8.60 -8.72
CA ILE A 31 -4.45 8.61 -8.81
C ILE A 31 -5.05 9.43 -7.66
N ASP A 32 -4.62 9.21 -6.43
CA ASP A 32 -5.09 9.95 -5.25
C ASP A 32 -4.85 11.46 -5.41
N ALA A 33 -3.62 11.86 -5.69
CA ALA A 33 -3.25 13.26 -5.89
C ALA A 33 -3.99 13.88 -7.09
N GLY A 34 -4.13 13.14 -8.20
CA GLY A 34 -4.86 13.58 -9.38
C GLY A 34 -6.34 13.81 -9.10
N LEU A 35 -7.01 12.84 -8.48
CA LEU A 35 -8.43 12.93 -8.12
C LEU A 35 -8.69 14.03 -7.08
N PHE A 36 -7.81 14.16 -6.07
CA PHE A 36 -7.92 15.25 -5.11
C PHE A 36 -7.92 16.62 -5.81
N ASN A 37 -6.97 16.84 -6.73
CA ASN A 37 -6.88 18.09 -7.47
C ASN A 37 -8.10 18.31 -8.37
N VAL A 38 -8.60 17.26 -9.03
CA VAL A 38 -9.79 17.36 -9.87
C VAL A 38 -11.01 17.72 -9.00
N PHE A 39 -11.26 17.03 -7.91
CA PHE A 39 -12.43 17.29 -7.05
C PHE A 39 -12.39 18.66 -6.38
N GLN A 40 -11.20 19.15 -6.06
CA GLN A 40 -11.03 20.41 -5.35
C GLN A 40 -10.95 21.63 -6.28
N TYR A 41 -10.29 21.50 -7.45
CA TYR A 41 -9.88 22.67 -8.24
C TYR A 41 -10.39 22.68 -9.68
N ALA A 42 -10.94 21.56 -10.20
CA ALA A 42 -11.46 21.56 -11.56
C ALA A 42 -12.75 22.40 -11.68
N PRO A 43 -13.08 22.91 -12.88
CA PRO A 43 -14.40 23.52 -13.13
C PRO A 43 -15.54 22.52 -12.91
N MET A 44 -16.71 23.06 -12.54
CA MET A 44 -17.92 22.23 -12.45
C MET A 44 -18.24 21.57 -13.81
N PRO A 45 -18.70 20.30 -13.85
CA PRO A 45 -19.17 19.50 -12.71
C PRO A 45 -18.08 18.68 -12.00
N LEU A 46 -16.83 18.66 -12.48
CA LEU A 46 -15.76 17.81 -11.94
C LEU A 46 -15.26 18.28 -10.55
N GLY A 47 -15.18 19.59 -10.34
CA GLY A 47 -14.78 20.20 -9.06
C GLY A 47 -15.95 20.33 -8.06
N PHE A 48 -16.79 19.30 -7.95
CA PHE A 48 -18.01 19.33 -7.11
C PHE A 48 -17.72 19.41 -5.60
N LEU A 49 -16.48 19.18 -5.18
CA LEU A 49 -16.02 19.33 -3.79
C LEU A 49 -15.14 20.57 -3.61
N SER A 50 -15.18 21.53 -4.53
CA SER A 50 -14.48 22.80 -4.40
C SER A 50 -14.89 23.51 -3.11
N GLY A 51 -13.89 23.90 -2.31
CA GLY A 51 -14.12 24.45 -0.96
C GLY A 51 -14.27 23.43 0.17
N HIS A 52 -14.24 22.12 -0.15
CA HIS A 52 -14.33 21.03 0.83
C HIS A 52 -13.11 20.10 0.76
N PRO A 53 -11.87 20.55 1.09
CA PRO A 53 -10.65 19.79 0.89
C PRO A 53 -10.63 18.44 1.63
N ASN A 54 -11.21 18.38 2.82
CA ASN A 54 -11.28 17.12 3.59
C ASN A 54 -12.13 16.07 2.87
N SER A 55 -13.28 16.48 2.33
CA SER A 55 -14.16 15.57 1.58
C SER A 55 -13.53 15.13 0.26
N ALA A 56 -12.87 16.04 -0.45
CA ALA A 56 -12.13 15.74 -1.67
C ALA A 56 -11.00 14.73 -1.40
N ASN A 57 -10.25 14.93 -0.32
CA ASN A 57 -9.16 14.03 0.09
C ASN A 57 -9.68 12.63 0.46
N VAL A 58 -10.74 12.55 1.27
CA VAL A 58 -11.32 11.25 1.67
C VAL A 58 -11.82 10.48 0.46
N LEU A 59 -12.51 11.16 -0.47
CA LEU A 59 -13.04 10.50 -1.68
C LEU A 59 -11.90 10.05 -2.60
N ALA A 60 -10.89 10.89 -2.85
CA ALA A 60 -9.74 10.55 -3.66
C ALA A 60 -8.97 9.36 -3.07
N ALA A 61 -8.65 9.40 -1.78
CA ALA A 61 -7.96 8.31 -1.07
C ALA A 61 -8.76 7.01 -1.08
N THR A 62 -10.09 7.07 -0.97
CA THR A 62 -10.96 5.89 -1.04
C THR A 62 -10.87 5.23 -2.41
N ILE A 63 -10.99 6.01 -3.49
CA ILE A 63 -10.89 5.51 -4.87
C ILE A 63 -9.50 4.93 -5.13
N ALA A 64 -8.44 5.64 -4.72
CA ALA A 64 -7.06 5.17 -4.87
C ALA A 64 -6.78 3.88 -4.09
N THR A 65 -7.38 3.72 -2.91
CA THR A 65 -7.29 2.50 -2.10
C THR A 65 -7.97 1.32 -2.78
N ILE A 66 -9.18 1.50 -3.32
CA ILE A 66 -9.90 0.48 -4.08
C ILE A 66 -9.10 0.07 -5.32
N TYR A 67 -8.60 1.06 -6.07
CA TYR A 67 -7.72 0.81 -7.20
C TYR A 67 -6.48 -0.01 -6.81
N SER A 68 -5.78 0.40 -5.75
CA SER A 68 -4.59 -0.29 -5.25
C SER A 68 -4.88 -1.74 -4.85
N TRP A 69 -6.02 -1.98 -4.20
CA TRP A 69 -6.45 -3.34 -3.86
C TRP A 69 -6.68 -4.20 -5.11
N ILE A 70 -7.45 -3.69 -6.09
CA ILE A 70 -7.73 -4.41 -7.34
C ILE A 70 -6.44 -4.67 -8.11
N ALA A 71 -5.58 -3.66 -8.26
CA ALA A 71 -4.32 -3.79 -8.98
C ALA A 71 -3.37 -4.81 -8.31
N ASN A 72 -3.25 -4.79 -6.99
CA ASN A 72 -2.47 -5.79 -6.26
C ASN A 72 -3.07 -7.20 -6.41
N ARG A 73 -4.40 -7.33 -6.35
CA ARG A 73 -5.09 -8.61 -6.53
C ARG A 73 -4.84 -9.21 -7.92
N LEU A 74 -4.92 -8.39 -8.96
CA LEU A 74 -4.83 -8.84 -10.35
C LEU A 74 -3.39 -9.00 -10.86
N TRP A 75 -2.45 -8.27 -10.29
CA TRP A 75 -1.07 -8.23 -10.78
C TRP A 75 -0.05 -8.76 -9.77
N THR A 76 0.12 -8.10 -8.63
CA THR A 76 1.16 -8.45 -7.65
C THR A 76 0.95 -9.84 -7.06
N TYR A 77 -0.29 -10.15 -6.68
CA TYR A 77 -0.66 -11.40 -5.99
C TYR A 77 -1.52 -12.33 -6.86
N ARG A 78 -1.31 -12.25 -8.15
CA ARG A 78 -2.02 -13.10 -9.12
C ARG A 78 -1.87 -14.59 -8.76
N GLY A 79 -3.01 -15.29 -8.66
CA GLY A 79 -3.06 -16.71 -8.31
C GLY A 79 -2.97 -17.04 -6.82
N ARG A 80 -2.83 -16.01 -5.94
CA ARG A 80 -2.81 -16.17 -4.48
C ARG A 80 -3.95 -15.44 -3.78
N THR A 81 -4.98 -15.09 -4.52
CA THR A 81 -6.17 -14.39 -4.02
C THR A 81 -7.05 -15.33 -3.20
N GLN A 82 -7.69 -14.80 -2.16
CA GLN A 82 -8.63 -15.56 -1.35
C GLN A 82 -10.00 -15.66 -2.06
N GLU A 83 -10.71 -16.76 -1.78
CA GLU A 83 -12.10 -16.94 -2.28
C GLU A 83 -13.05 -15.90 -1.70
N ASN A 84 -12.85 -15.53 -0.43
CA ASN A 84 -13.66 -14.50 0.23
C ASN A 84 -13.10 -13.09 -0.04
N VAL A 85 -13.63 -12.47 -1.08
CA VAL A 85 -13.26 -11.11 -1.55
C VAL A 85 -13.48 -10.04 -0.48
N VAL A 86 -14.55 -10.16 0.31
CA VAL A 86 -14.87 -9.20 1.37
C VAL A 86 -13.83 -9.26 2.47
N ARG A 87 -13.44 -10.47 2.90
CA ARG A 87 -12.37 -10.65 3.89
C ARG A 87 -11.06 -10.08 3.38
N GLU A 88 -10.70 -10.35 2.14
CA GLU A 88 -9.47 -9.85 1.51
C GLU A 88 -9.46 -8.31 1.49
N GLY A 89 -10.54 -7.68 1.02
CA GLY A 89 -10.67 -6.22 1.01
C GLY A 89 -10.62 -5.61 2.41
N THR A 90 -11.27 -6.23 3.39
CA THR A 90 -11.22 -5.78 4.79
C THR A 90 -9.81 -5.84 5.36
N LEU A 91 -9.10 -6.95 5.16
CA LEU A 91 -7.72 -7.09 5.60
C LEU A 91 -6.78 -6.10 4.89
N PHE A 92 -7.05 -5.79 3.62
CA PHE A 92 -6.32 -4.78 2.87
C PHE A 92 -6.47 -3.39 3.50
N VAL A 93 -7.70 -3.00 3.87
CA VAL A 93 -7.96 -1.73 4.58
C VAL A 93 -7.26 -1.69 5.93
N ILE A 94 -7.34 -2.78 6.70
CA ILE A 94 -6.65 -2.90 8.00
C ILE A 94 -5.15 -2.71 7.84
N ALA A 95 -4.52 -3.33 6.83
CA ALA A 95 -3.10 -3.16 6.57
C ALA A 95 -2.72 -1.71 6.24
N ASN A 96 -3.57 -0.98 5.51
CA ASN A 96 -3.35 0.44 5.24
C ASN A 96 -3.43 1.28 6.52
N ILE A 97 -4.39 1.01 7.39
CA ILE A 97 -4.52 1.67 8.70
C ILE A 97 -3.28 1.39 9.55
N LEU A 98 -2.82 0.13 9.63
CA LEU A 98 -1.59 -0.23 10.35
C LEU A 98 -0.38 0.51 9.80
N GLY A 99 -0.26 0.63 8.47
CA GLY A 99 0.81 1.39 7.84
C GLY A 99 0.79 2.89 8.23
N LEU A 100 -0.38 3.49 8.36
CA LEU A 100 -0.52 4.86 8.87
C LEU A 100 -0.04 4.98 10.32
N PHE A 101 -0.41 4.04 11.18
CA PHE A 101 0.08 4.01 12.57
C PHE A 101 1.60 3.91 12.65
N VAL A 102 2.25 3.12 11.79
CA VAL A 102 3.72 3.02 11.72
C VAL A 102 4.32 4.39 11.39
N THR A 103 3.78 5.10 10.40
CA THR A 103 4.26 6.44 10.03
C THR A 103 4.10 7.43 11.19
N GLN A 104 2.94 7.43 11.85
CA GLN A 104 2.69 8.30 13.00
C GLN A 104 3.62 7.97 14.18
N ALA A 105 3.87 6.69 14.44
CA ALA A 105 4.81 6.26 15.48
C ALA A 105 6.24 6.75 15.18
N CYS A 106 6.68 6.74 13.93
CA CYS A 106 7.99 7.30 13.55
C CYS A 106 8.06 8.81 13.83
N LEU A 107 7.03 9.57 13.51
CA LEU A 107 6.97 11.00 13.81
C LEU A 107 7.01 11.27 15.31
N LEU A 108 6.18 10.58 16.09
CA LEU A 108 6.15 10.72 17.54
C LEU A 108 7.50 10.36 18.18
N PHE A 109 8.15 9.31 17.71
CA PHE A 109 9.47 8.91 18.15
C PHE A 109 10.51 10.01 17.88
N THR A 110 10.50 10.58 16.67
CA THR A 110 11.41 11.67 16.28
C THR A 110 11.22 12.91 17.15
N HIS A 111 9.96 13.32 17.40
CA HIS A 111 9.65 14.47 18.22
C HIS A 111 9.97 14.28 19.71
N HIS A 112 9.55 13.14 20.29
CA HIS A 112 9.58 12.96 21.75
C HIS A 112 10.84 12.27 22.26
N VAL A 113 11.44 11.38 21.46
CA VAL A 113 12.63 10.62 21.89
C VAL A 113 13.90 11.26 21.38
N LEU A 114 13.92 11.67 20.10
CA LEU A 114 15.12 12.29 19.51
C LEU A 114 15.15 13.82 19.70
N ASN A 115 14.05 14.42 20.16
CA ASN A 115 13.88 15.87 20.31
C ASN A 115 14.23 16.68 19.04
N ILE A 116 13.99 16.08 17.87
CA ILE A 116 14.23 16.72 16.58
C ILE A 116 12.92 17.38 16.14
N ASN A 117 12.75 18.66 16.46
CA ASN A 117 11.56 19.46 16.14
C ASN A 117 11.87 20.41 14.98
N THR A 118 12.40 19.90 13.88
CA THR A 118 12.71 20.68 12.69
C THR A 118 11.88 20.18 11.50
N GLN A 119 11.50 21.09 10.62
CA GLN A 119 10.77 20.72 9.39
C GLN A 119 11.49 19.65 8.56
N LEU A 120 12.83 19.70 8.52
CA LEU A 120 13.63 18.70 7.83
C LEU A 120 13.58 17.35 8.55
N GLY A 121 13.66 17.33 9.88
CA GLY A 121 13.55 16.13 10.71
C GLY A 121 12.20 15.44 10.53
N ASP A 122 11.11 16.22 10.55
CA ASP A 122 9.75 15.72 10.34
C ASP A 122 9.56 15.13 8.94
N ASN A 123 10.09 15.81 7.92
CA ASN A 123 10.02 15.30 6.55
C ASN A 123 10.81 14.00 6.38
N ILE A 124 12.00 13.88 6.96
CA ILE A 124 12.79 12.65 6.92
C ILE A 124 12.08 11.55 7.69
N ALA A 125 11.57 11.84 8.88
CA ALA A 125 10.86 10.86 9.70
C ALA A 125 9.59 10.34 9.04
N ALA A 126 8.79 11.21 8.44
CA ALA A 126 7.53 10.84 7.81
C ALA A 126 7.73 10.22 6.42
N TYR A 127 8.45 10.92 5.53
CA TYR A 127 8.49 10.59 4.11
C TYR A 127 9.61 9.64 3.72
N VAL A 128 10.66 9.50 4.53
CA VAL A 128 11.73 8.54 4.26
C VAL A 128 11.59 7.33 5.16
N VAL A 129 11.76 7.51 6.47
CA VAL A 129 11.76 6.38 7.42
C VAL A 129 10.36 5.82 7.62
N GLY A 130 9.39 6.66 7.91
CA GLY A 130 8.00 6.26 8.15
C GLY A 130 7.36 5.63 6.92
N PHE A 131 7.59 6.21 5.74
CA PHE A 131 7.09 5.65 4.48
C PHE A 131 7.74 4.30 4.16
N ALA A 132 9.05 4.16 4.30
CA ALA A 132 9.75 2.91 4.04
C ALA A 132 9.29 1.78 4.99
N LEU A 133 9.23 2.06 6.30
CA LEU A 133 8.75 1.09 7.30
C LEU A 133 7.28 0.75 7.11
N SER A 134 6.43 1.74 6.85
CA SER A 134 5.00 1.54 6.57
C SER A 134 4.80 0.68 5.32
N THR A 135 5.56 0.93 4.25
CA THR A 135 5.50 0.15 3.01
C THR A 135 5.94 -1.29 3.23
N ALA A 136 7.04 -1.50 3.95
CA ALA A 136 7.52 -2.83 4.31
C ALA A 136 6.50 -3.59 5.17
N CYS A 137 5.91 -2.93 6.17
CA CYS A 137 4.89 -3.50 7.04
C CYS A 137 3.63 -3.91 6.23
N ARG A 138 3.14 -3.04 5.34
CA ARG A 138 2.01 -3.34 4.45
C ARG A 138 2.32 -4.50 3.53
N PHE A 139 3.50 -4.51 2.90
CA PHE A 139 3.92 -5.59 2.01
C PHE A 139 3.95 -6.94 2.73
N LEU A 140 4.55 -7.01 3.92
CA LEU A 140 4.59 -8.23 4.73
C LEU A 140 3.19 -8.68 5.13
N PHE A 141 2.34 -7.75 5.54
CA PHE A 141 0.97 -8.07 5.91
C PHE A 141 0.16 -8.58 4.70
N TYR A 142 0.31 -7.97 3.54
CA TYR A 142 -0.35 -8.45 2.32
C TYR A 142 0.15 -9.82 1.92
N HIS A 143 1.46 -10.03 1.95
CA HIS A 143 2.07 -11.29 1.57
C HIS A 143 1.65 -12.45 2.48
N PHE A 144 1.61 -12.24 3.79
CA PHE A 144 1.35 -13.30 4.77
C PHE A 144 -0.10 -13.41 5.23
N VAL A 145 -0.90 -12.38 5.11
CA VAL A 145 -2.24 -12.34 5.73
C VAL A 145 -3.34 -12.12 4.70
N VAL A 146 -3.17 -11.18 3.79
CA VAL A 146 -4.23 -10.80 2.84
C VAL A 146 -4.30 -11.78 1.69
N PHE A 147 -3.19 -12.02 1.01
CA PHE A 147 -3.09 -12.85 -0.19
C PHE A 147 -2.46 -14.21 0.13
N THR A 148 -3.12 -14.99 0.96
CA THR A 148 -2.65 -16.32 1.40
C THR A 148 -3.31 -17.49 0.63
N GLY A 149 -4.07 -17.21 -0.43
CA GLY A 149 -4.70 -18.23 -1.24
C GLY A 149 -3.67 -19.21 -1.82
N THR A 150 -3.89 -20.51 -1.67
CA THR A 150 -3.12 -21.54 -2.33
C THR A 150 -3.31 -21.41 -3.83
N SER A 151 -2.22 -21.39 -4.57
CA SER A 151 -2.28 -21.48 -6.04
C SER A 151 -2.97 -22.81 -6.42
N GLN A 152 -4.14 -22.72 -7.05
CA GLN A 152 -4.92 -23.88 -7.53
C GLN A 152 -4.22 -24.66 -8.66
N GLY A 153 -2.90 -24.71 -8.67
CA GLY A 153 -2.11 -25.37 -9.70
C GLY A 153 -1.51 -26.72 -9.32
N GLU A 154 -1.56 -27.12 -8.06
CA GLU A 154 -0.89 -28.37 -7.62
C GLU A 154 -1.81 -29.55 -7.31
N GLU A 155 -3.12 -29.36 -7.21
CA GLU A 155 -4.05 -30.48 -6.92
C GLU A 155 -4.56 -31.26 -8.14
N SER A 156 -4.16 -30.89 -9.35
CA SER A 156 -4.59 -31.62 -10.57
C SER A 156 -3.58 -32.66 -11.07
N LYS A 157 -2.59 -33.04 -10.26
CA LYS A 157 -1.61 -34.09 -10.62
C LYS A 157 -1.36 -35.06 -9.45
N SER A 158 -2.39 -35.67 -8.97
CA SER A 158 -2.26 -36.89 -8.18
C SER A 158 -3.33 -37.89 -8.60
#